data_472f7a9b9dd71ab0c154d210c29a1adb
#
_entry.id   472f7a9b9dd71ab0c154d210c29a1adb
#
_cell.length_a   1.000
_cell.length_b   1.000
_cell.length_c   1.000
_cell.angle_alpha   90.00
_cell.angle_beta   90.00
_cell.angle_gamma   90.00
#
_symmetry.space_group_name_H-M   'P 1'
#
loop_
_entity.id
_entity.type
_entity.pdbx_description
1 polymer ?
#
loop_
_entity_poly.entity_id
_entity_poly.type
_entity_poly.pdbx_seq_one_letter_code
_entity_poly.pdbx_strand_id
1 'polypeptide(L)'
;YHLLYANLPLQAGSRTLGEFDFLVQDRKTGKTLHWEIAVKFYLGVADTSQAANWLGPARQDRLDIKTRRLLSHQSKLSRYPEAAELFERLGIRVDETWLILKGRLFYPARIKADQPQGAFRQHLRGFWLALRSLPLLESSLWLPLEHRQWLAPLAGVDPATCLDSAALMEKWRHTGPQHPVCVARIVEGMEVERGFIVNDEWTVPDTRSLQ
;
A
#
# COMPACT_ATOMS: atom_id res chain seq x y z
N TYR A 1 22.32 -7.95 0.91
CA TYR A 1 21.89 -8.39 2.24
C TYR A 1 21.84 -9.92 2.31
N HIS A 2 22.00 -10.46 3.50
CA HIS A 2 21.79 -11.85 3.84
C HIS A 2 20.62 -11.94 4.83
N LEU A 3 19.60 -12.76 4.50
CA LEU A 3 18.45 -12.97 5.40
C LEU A 3 18.89 -13.87 6.54
N LEU A 4 18.71 -13.39 7.77
CA LEU A 4 18.95 -14.17 8.98
C LEU A 4 17.66 -14.82 9.47
N TYR A 5 16.59 -14.02 9.62
CA TYR A 5 15.28 -14.48 10.08
C TYR A 5 14.17 -13.71 9.35
N ALA A 6 13.03 -14.37 9.14
CA ALA A 6 11.79 -13.78 8.67
C ALA A 6 10.65 -14.20 9.59
N ASN A 7 9.71 -13.27 9.83
CA ASN A 7 8.53 -13.50 10.67
C ASN A 7 8.89 -14.09 12.05
N LEU A 8 9.89 -13.50 12.71
CA LEU A 8 10.37 -13.99 14.00
C LEU A 8 9.49 -13.41 15.13
N PRO A 9 8.67 -14.23 15.83
CA PRO A 9 7.80 -13.74 16.88
C PRO A 9 8.60 -13.35 18.15
N LEU A 10 8.24 -12.23 18.74
CA LEU A 10 8.70 -11.83 20.07
C LEU A 10 7.63 -12.19 21.11
N GLN A 11 7.98 -12.99 22.09
CA GLN A 11 7.07 -13.48 23.11
C GLN A 11 7.52 -13.08 24.53
N ALA A 12 6.53 -12.77 25.37
CA ALA A 12 6.69 -12.66 26.81
C ALA A 12 5.82 -13.76 27.46
N GLY A 13 6.44 -14.87 27.85
CA GLY A 13 5.72 -16.06 28.26
C GLY A 13 4.81 -16.60 27.16
N SER A 14 3.51 -16.69 27.41
CA SER A 14 2.50 -17.13 26.43
C SER A 14 1.95 -15.99 25.53
N ARG A 15 2.35 -14.74 25.77
CA ARG A 15 1.84 -13.57 25.04
C ARG A 15 2.81 -13.16 23.93
N THR A 16 2.30 -13.03 22.72
CA THR A 16 3.06 -12.41 21.62
C THR A 16 3.04 -10.89 21.76
N LEU A 17 4.23 -10.30 21.85
CA LEU A 17 4.44 -8.84 21.92
C LEU A 17 4.46 -8.21 20.54
N GLY A 18 4.92 -8.95 19.54
CA GLY A 18 5.03 -8.53 18.15
C GLY A 18 5.81 -9.56 17.34
N GLU A 19 6.16 -9.19 16.11
CA GLU A 19 6.92 -10.01 15.19
C GLU A 19 7.95 -9.14 14.48
N PHE A 20 9.17 -9.64 14.33
CA PHE A 20 10.19 -9.01 13.49
C PHE A 20 9.94 -9.49 12.05
N ASP A 21 9.54 -8.60 11.15
CA ASP A 21 9.29 -8.97 9.76
C ASP A 21 10.55 -9.58 9.13
N PHE A 22 11.69 -8.87 9.20
CA PHE A 22 12.96 -9.39 8.69
C PHE A 22 14.14 -8.94 9.57
N LEU A 23 15.01 -9.87 9.89
CA LEU A 23 16.35 -9.59 10.38
C LEU A 23 17.35 -9.95 9.28
N VAL A 24 18.11 -8.97 8.83
CA VAL A 24 19.05 -9.11 7.72
C VAL A 24 20.44 -8.63 8.09
N GLN A 25 21.47 -9.25 7.53
CA GLN A 25 22.83 -8.76 7.65
C GLN A 25 23.22 -8.01 6.37
N ASP A 26 23.69 -6.78 6.52
CA ASP A 26 24.32 -6.05 5.44
C ASP A 26 25.69 -6.64 5.14
N ARG A 27 25.84 -7.22 3.95
CA ARG A 27 27.11 -7.88 3.53
C ARG A 27 28.29 -6.93 3.40
N LYS A 28 28.04 -5.62 3.25
CA LYS A 28 29.11 -4.62 3.10
C LYS A 28 29.63 -4.14 4.45
N THR A 29 28.74 -3.94 5.40
CA THR A 29 29.07 -3.37 6.70
C THR A 29 29.16 -4.40 7.83
N GLY A 30 28.61 -5.61 7.60
CA GLY A 30 28.45 -6.64 8.62
C GLY A 30 27.34 -6.35 9.65
N LYS A 31 26.68 -5.19 9.57
CA LYS A 31 25.61 -4.80 10.50
C LYS A 31 24.37 -5.68 10.35
N THR A 32 23.73 -5.99 11.45
CA THR A 32 22.41 -6.61 11.48
C THR A 32 21.33 -5.55 11.56
N LEU A 33 20.40 -5.60 10.62
CA LEU A 33 19.31 -4.65 10.48
C LEU A 33 17.98 -5.34 10.75
N HIS A 34 17.11 -4.71 11.53
CA HIS A 34 15.69 -5.05 11.60
C HIS A 34 14.95 -4.25 10.54
N TRP A 35 14.37 -4.94 9.56
CA TRP A 35 13.49 -4.34 8.57
C TRP A 35 12.04 -4.61 8.93
N GLU A 36 11.30 -3.54 9.16
CA GLU A 36 9.85 -3.53 9.28
C GLU A 36 9.27 -3.06 7.96
N ILE A 37 8.51 -3.91 7.28
CA ILE A 37 8.05 -3.65 5.91
C ILE A 37 6.52 -3.57 5.88
N ALA A 38 5.98 -2.49 5.32
CA ALA A 38 4.57 -2.39 5.02
C ALA A 38 4.37 -2.02 3.54
N VAL A 39 3.46 -2.74 2.88
CA VAL A 39 2.98 -2.38 1.54
C VAL A 39 1.57 -1.85 1.67
N LYS A 40 1.35 -0.61 1.22
CA LYS A 40 0.08 0.08 1.38
C LYS A 40 -0.30 0.85 0.12
N PHE A 41 -1.61 0.95 -0.06
CA PHE A 41 -2.25 1.66 -1.16
C PHE A 41 -3.24 2.64 -0.56
N TYR A 42 -3.11 3.93 -0.91
CA TYR A 42 -3.97 4.97 -0.37
C TYR A 42 -4.53 5.85 -1.47
N LEU A 43 -5.79 6.22 -1.34
CA LEU A 43 -6.50 7.15 -2.20
C LEU A 43 -6.60 8.50 -1.48
N GLY A 44 -6.09 9.54 -2.11
CA GLY A 44 -6.12 10.91 -1.57
C GLY A 44 -7.47 11.56 -1.79
N VAL A 45 -8.06 12.12 -0.73
CA VAL A 45 -9.32 12.87 -0.78
C VAL A 45 -9.11 14.29 -0.26
N ALA A 46 -9.99 15.22 -0.62
CA ALA A 46 -9.91 16.60 -0.17
C ALA A 46 -8.51 17.22 -0.35
N ASP A 47 -7.95 17.85 0.68
CA ASP A 47 -6.59 18.37 0.68
C ASP A 47 -5.57 17.24 0.79
N THR A 48 -5.01 16.81 -0.34
CA THR A 48 -4.06 15.70 -0.43
C THR A 48 -2.67 16.01 0.14
N SER A 49 -2.39 17.26 0.53
CA SER A 49 -1.17 17.60 1.25
C SER A 49 -1.15 17.00 2.67
N GLN A 50 -2.32 16.73 3.23
CA GLN A 50 -2.51 16.19 4.56
C GLN A 50 -2.53 14.66 4.56
N ALA A 51 -1.62 14.02 5.29
CA ALA A 51 -1.56 12.55 5.37
C ALA A 51 -2.85 11.91 5.94
N ALA A 52 -3.61 12.66 6.75
CA ALA A 52 -4.91 12.22 7.27
C ALA A 52 -5.99 12.06 6.19
N ASN A 53 -5.82 12.69 5.02
CA ASN A 53 -6.74 12.61 3.89
C ASN A 53 -6.39 11.49 2.90
N TRP A 54 -5.53 10.56 3.28
CA TRP A 54 -5.17 9.39 2.49
C TRP A 54 -5.74 8.13 3.12
N LEU A 55 -6.77 7.59 2.47
CA LEU A 55 -7.55 6.45 2.96
C LEU A 55 -7.18 5.18 2.19
N GLY A 56 -7.09 4.07 2.88
CA GLY A 56 -7.02 2.77 2.22
C GLY A 56 -8.25 2.50 1.36
N PRO A 57 -8.18 1.66 0.31
CA PRO A 57 -9.32 1.41 -0.57
C PRO A 57 -10.59 0.97 0.17
N ALA A 58 -10.46 0.11 1.18
CA ALA A 58 -11.58 -0.32 2.03
C ALA A 58 -11.94 0.67 3.15
N ARG A 59 -11.30 1.85 3.22
CA ARG A 59 -11.48 2.90 4.25
C ARG A 59 -11.19 2.48 5.69
N GLN A 60 -10.64 1.29 5.90
CA GLN A 60 -10.28 0.76 7.22
C GLN A 60 -8.88 1.19 7.68
N ASP A 61 -8.13 1.84 6.81
CA ASP A 61 -6.74 2.24 7.06
C ASP A 61 -6.53 3.70 6.62
N ARG A 62 -5.64 4.40 7.30
CA ARG A 62 -5.31 5.81 7.05
C ARG A 62 -3.80 6.01 7.14
N LEU A 63 -3.22 6.75 6.20
CA LEU A 63 -1.78 6.90 6.06
C LEU A 63 -1.11 7.47 7.32
N ASP A 64 -1.66 8.52 7.92
CA ASP A 64 -1.11 9.14 9.12
C ASP A 64 -1.14 8.19 10.34
N ILE A 65 -2.23 7.43 10.51
CA ILE A 65 -2.36 6.44 11.60
C ILE A 65 -1.35 5.32 11.40
N LYS A 66 -1.26 4.78 10.16
CA LYS A 66 -0.30 3.70 9.87
C LYS A 66 1.13 4.14 10.08
N THR A 67 1.49 5.32 9.57
CA THR A 67 2.84 5.88 9.74
C THR A 67 3.17 6.08 11.23
N ARG A 68 2.24 6.65 11.99
CA ARG A 68 2.42 6.84 13.44
C ARG A 68 2.61 5.52 14.17
N ARG A 69 1.81 4.48 13.85
CA ARG A 69 1.94 3.15 14.46
C ARG A 69 3.29 2.51 14.14
N LEU A 70 3.76 2.60 12.90
CA LEU A 70 5.08 2.11 12.51
C LEU A 70 6.18 2.79 13.32
N LEU A 71 6.13 4.12 13.44
CA LEU A 71 7.12 4.90 14.18
C LEU A 71 7.07 4.67 15.71
N SER A 72 5.88 4.47 16.27
CA SER A 72 5.72 4.40 17.72
C SER A 72 5.85 3.01 18.31
N HIS A 73 5.45 1.97 17.59
CA HIS A 73 5.37 0.60 18.12
C HIS A 73 6.43 -0.32 17.49
N GLN A 74 6.34 -0.51 16.19
CA GLN A 74 7.17 -1.52 15.51
C GLN A 74 8.65 -1.15 15.47
N SER A 75 8.99 0.15 15.32
CA SER A 75 10.39 0.59 15.37
C SER A 75 11.05 0.40 16.73
N LYS A 76 10.26 0.14 17.78
CA LYS A 76 10.76 -0.04 19.14
C LYS A 76 10.81 -1.51 19.58
N LEU A 77 10.34 -2.43 18.74
CA LEU A 77 10.23 -3.84 19.09
C LEU A 77 11.58 -4.42 19.55
N SER A 78 12.67 -4.06 18.87
CA SER A 78 14.03 -4.49 19.22
C SER A 78 14.57 -3.92 20.53
N ARG A 79 13.84 -2.98 21.17
CA ARG A 79 14.23 -2.36 22.45
C ARG A 79 13.53 -2.99 23.67
N TYR A 80 12.63 -3.93 23.46
CA TYR A 80 12.02 -4.66 24.57
C TYR A 80 13.07 -5.55 25.27
N PRO A 81 13.01 -5.73 26.61
CA PRO A 81 13.88 -6.66 27.32
C PRO A 81 13.86 -8.07 26.75
N GLU A 82 12.66 -8.56 26.39
CA GLU A 82 12.44 -9.87 25.80
C GLU A 82 13.14 -10.01 24.44
N ALA A 83 13.29 -8.91 23.71
CA ALA A 83 14.05 -8.91 22.46
C ALA A 83 15.55 -9.08 22.70
N ALA A 84 16.09 -8.48 23.76
CA ALA A 84 17.48 -8.66 24.13
C ALA A 84 17.79 -10.12 24.48
N GLU A 85 16.92 -10.77 25.28
CA GLU A 85 17.05 -12.20 25.62
C GLU A 85 16.92 -13.09 24.37
N LEU A 86 16.00 -12.77 23.46
CA LEU A 86 15.84 -13.49 22.20
C LEU A 86 17.11 -13.39 21.36
N PHE A 87 17.64 -12.19 21.19
CA PHE A 87 18.82 -11.92 20.36
C PHE A 87 20.08 -12.56 20.94
N GLU A 88 20.24 -12.56 22.27
CA GLU A 88 21.33 -13.27 22.95
C GLU A 88 21.29 -14.79 22.67
N ARG A 89 20.12 -15.41 22.80
CA ARG A 89 19.93 -16.84 22.47
C ARG A 89 20.23 -17.18 20.99
N LEU A 90 19.98 -16.23 20.11
CA LEU A 90 20.23 -16.40 18.66
C LEU A 90 21.67 -16.00 18.27
N GLY A 91 22.46 -15.47 19.18
CA GLY A 91 23.83 -14.99 18.92
C GLY A 91 23.86 -13.80 17.95
N ILE A 92 22.82 -12.96 17.94
CA ILE A 92 22.73 -11.79 17.07
C ILE A 92 22.60 -10.50 17.87
N ARG A 93 23.00 -9.39 17.24
CA ARG A 93 22.82 -8.04 17.77
C ARG A 93 22.21 -7.19 16.67
N VAL A 94 21.06 -6.56 16.93
CA VAL A 94 20.44 -5.61 16.00
C VAL A 94 21.08 -4.24 16.16
N ASP A 95 21.72 -3.74 15.09
CA ASP A 95 22.42 -2.45 15.08
C ASP A 95 21.50 -1.30 14.69
N GLU A 96 20.56 -1.53 13.75
CA GLU A 96 19.66 -0.50 13.24
C GLU A 96 18.27 -1.08 12.95
N THR A 97 17.24 -0.23 13.00
CA THR A 97 15.87 -0.56 12.57
C THR A 97 15.46 0.34 11.42
N TRP A 98 15.02 -0.28 10.33
CA TRP A 98 14.54 0.41 9.14
C TRP A 98 13.05 0.18 8.92
N LEU A 99 12.30 1.28 8.81
CA LEU A 99 10.89 1.26 8.47
C LEU A 99 10.74 1.48 6.97
N ILE A 100 10.24 0.47 6.27
CA ILE A 100 10.13 0.48 4.82
C ILE A 100 8.66 0.49 4.45
N LEU A 101 8.12 1.67 4.14
CA LEU A 101 6.76 1.83 3.66
C LEU A 101 6.78 1.93 2.13
N LYS A 102 6.30 0.89 1.47
CA LYS A 102 6.18 0.80 0.01
C LYS A 102 4.71 0.78 -0.40
N GLY A 103 4.45 0.94 -1.68
CA GLY A 103 3.12 0.92 -2.28
C GLY A 103 2.91 2.04 -3.27
N ARG A 104 1.67 2.47 -3.40
CA ARG A 104 1.29 3.49 -4.39
C ARG A 104 0.27 4.46 -3.78
N LEU A 105 0.42 5.75 -4.11
CA LEU A 105 -0.53 6.79 -3.79
C LEU A 105 -1.39 7.10 -5.03
N PHE A 106 -2.71 7.05 -4.86
CA PHE A 106 -3.68 7.28 -5.92
C PHE A 106 -4.33 8.64 -5.73
N TYR A 107 -4.17 9.50 -6.72
CA TYR A 107 -4.64 10.86 -6.72
C TYR A 107 -6.00 10.98 -7.40
N PRO A 108 -6.85 11.93 -7.03
CA PRO A 108 -8.09 12.18 -7.77
C PRO A 108 -7.79 12.43 -9.25
N ALA A 109 -8.50 11.73 -10.14
CA ALA A 109 -8.29 11.88 -11.57
C ALA A 109 -8.59 13.32 -12.02
N ARG A 110 -7.73 13.85 -12.92
CA ARG A 110 -7.90 15.18 -13.56
C ARG A 110 -7.92 16.40 -12.61
N ILE A 111 -7.56 16.21 -11.35
CA ILE A 111 -7.42 17.30 -10.40
C ILE A 111 -5.94 17.44 -10.03
N LYS A 112 -5.43 18.67 -10.09
CA LYS A 112 -4.09 18.93 -9.56
C LYS A 112 -4.12 18.70 -8.05
N ALA A 113 -3.32 17.78 -7.58
CA ALA A 113 -3.29 17.37 -6.20
C ALA A 113 -1.85 17.25 -5.70
N ASP A 114 -1.60 17.76 -4.51
CA ASP A 114 -0.29 17.74 -3.89
C ASP A 114 -0.01 16.39 -3.23
N GLN A 115 1.25 16.03 -3.12
CA GLN A 115 1.64 14.83 -2.38
C GLN A 115 1.52 15.06 -0.87
N PRO A 116 1.24 14.01 -0.07
CA PRO A 116 1.19 14.16 1.38
C PRO A 116 2.56 14.50 1.93
N GLN A 117 2.57 15.32 2.98
CA GLN A 117 3.80 15.66 3.68
C GLN A 117 4.55 14.40 4.14
N GLY A 118 5.86 14.36 3.90
CA GLY A 118 6.72 13.22 4.23
C GLY A 118 6.76 12.11 3.18
N ALA A 119 5.95 12.17 2.12
CA ALA A 119 6.07 11.23 1.02
C ALA A 119 7.31 11.51 0.17
N PHE A 120 7.97 10.44 -0.26
CA PHE A 120 9.12 10.55 -1.16
C PHE A 120 8.67 11.11 -2.52
N ARG A 121 9.41 12.08 -3.08
CA ARG A 121 9.01 12.76 -4.33
C ARG A 121 8.79 11.81 -5.52
N GLN A 122 9.55 10.74 -5.59
CA GLN A 122 9.48 9.74 -6.67
C GLN A 122 8.64 8.52 -6.28
N HIS A 123 7.66 8.66 -5.36
CA HIS A 123 6.77 7.56 -5.02
C HIS A 123 5.92 7.14 -6.23
N LEU A 124 5.50 5.89 -6.25
CA LEU A 124 4.60 5.39 -7.28
C LEU A 124 3.25 6.11 -7.19
N ARG A 125 2.80 6.64 -8.33
CA ARG A 125 1.54 7.39 -8.45
C ARG A 125 0.54 6.61 -9.28
N GLY A 126 -0.73 6.70 -8.91
CA GLY A 126 -1.87 6.25 -9.68
C GLY A 126 -2.97 7.31 -9.64
N PHE A 127 -4.09 7.03 -10.28
CA PHE A 127 -5.30 7.84 -10.17
C PHE A 127 -6.42 7.08 -9.45
N TRP A 128 -7.42 7.79 -9.00
CA TRP A 128 -8.70 7.19 -8.65
C TRP A 128 -9.85 8.05 -9.17
N LEU A 129 -10.98 7.42 -9.46
CA LEU A 129 -12.20 8.11 -9.86
C LEU A 129 -13.44 7.38 -9.34
N ALA A 130 -14.51 8.15 -9.13
CA ALA A 130 -15.82 7.62 -8.82
C ALA A 130 -16.47 7.03 -10.07
N LEU A 131 -17.39 6.08 -9.91
CA LEU A 131 -18.05 5.37 -11.00
C LEU A 131 -18.74 6.33 -11.99
N ARG A 132 -19.41 7.37 -11.49
CA ARG A 132 -20.02 8.43 -12.31
C ARG A 132 -19.03 9.14 -13.24
N SER A 133 -17.75 9.11 -12.91
CA SER A 133 -16.66 9.72 -13.68
C SER A 133 -15.98 8.74 -14.64
N LEU A 134 -16.46 7.50 -14.71
CA LEU A 134 -15.93 6.47 -15.60
C LEU A 134 -15.88 6.89 -17.09
N PRO A 135 -16.86 7.63 -17.64
CA PRO A 135 -16.79 8.17 -18.99
C PRO A 135 -15.59 9.09 -19.27
N LEU A 136 -14.90 9.54 -18.22
CA LEU A 136 -13.68 10.34 -18.33
C LEU A 136 -12.42 9.50 -18.57
N LEU A 137 -12.50 8.17 -18.47
CA LEU A 137 -11.38 7.30 -18.81
C LEU A 137 -11.04 7.42 -20.29
N GLU A 138 -9.77 7.35 -20.59
CA GLU A 138 -9.30 7.29 -21.97
C GLU A 138 -9.83 6.02 -22.66
N SER A 139 -10.11 6.14 -23.96
CA SER A 139 -10.41 4.98 -24.82
C SER A 139 -9.13 4.12 -24.90
N SER A 140 -9.10 3.02 -24.19
CA SER A 140 -7.94 2.15 -24.05
C SER A 140 -8.36 0.77 -23.56
N LEU A 141 -7.41 -0.14 -23.45
CA LEU A 141 -7.59 -1.44 -22.82
C LEU A 141 -7.33 -1.36 -21.33
N TRP A 142 -8.25 -1.87 -20.55
CA TRP A 142 -8.22 -1.85 -19.10
C TRP A 142 -8.30 -3.26 -18.53
N LEU A 143 -7.42 -3.60 -17.59
CA LEU A 143 -7.44 -4.87 -16.88
C LEU A 143 -7.80 -4.63 -15.41
N PRO A 144 -8.95 -5.13 -14.92
CA PRO A 144 -9.24 -5.20 -13.50
C PRO A 144 -8.26 -6.15 -12.80
N LEU A 145 -7.68 -5.70 -11.68
CA LEU A 145 -6.60 -6.39 -10.99
C LEU A 145 -7.09 -7.07 -9.71
N GLU A 146 -6.62 -8.27 -9.46
CA GLU A 146 -6.71 -8.91 -8.15
C GLU A 146 -5.73 -8.27 -7.16
N HIS A 147 -6.02 -8.37 -5.86
CA HIS A 147 -5.21 -7.76 -4.80
C HIS A 147 -3.71 -8.11 -4.88
N ARG A 148 -3.38 -9.35 -5.20
CA ARG A 148 -1.98 -9.81 -5.38
C ARG A 148 -1.23 -9.13 -6.53
N GLN A 149 -1.95 -8.54 -7.48
CA GLN A 149 -1.39 -7.84 -8.65
C GLN A 149 -1.18 -6.34 -8.41
N TRP A 150 -1.57 -5.81 -7.24
CA TRP A 150 -1.54 -4.37 -7.00
C TRP A 150 -0.13 -3.79 -6.85
N LEU A 151 0.86 -4.59 -6.50
CA LEU A 151 2.21 -4.09 -6.21
C LEU A 151 3.07 -3.94 -7.46
N ALA A 152 3.31 -5.03 -8.17
CA ALA A 152 4.21 -5.05 -9.32
C ALA A 152 3.51 -4.54 -10.59
N PRO A 153 4.21 -3.78 -11.45
CA PRO A 153 3.68 -3.45 -12.77
C PRO A 153 3.53 -4.71 -13.63
N LEU A 154 2.55 -4.70 -14.53
CA LEU A 154 2.27 -5.82 -15.43
C LEU A 154 3.02 -5.68 -16.75
N ALA A 155 3.45 -6.81 -17.29
CA ALA A 155 4.07 -6.93 -18.59
C ALA A 155 3.63 -8.24 -19.27
N GLY A 156 3.60 -8.27 -20.59
CA GLY A 156 3.18 -9.43 -21.36
C GLY A 156 1.68 -9.75 -21.19
N VAL A 157 0.85 -8.74 -20.96
CA VAL A 157 -0.59 -8.90 -20.80
C VAL A 157 -1.21 -9.22 -22.15
N ASP A 158 -1.99 -10.30 -22.23
CA ASP A 158 -2.78 -10.62 -23.41
C ASP A 158 -3.94 -9.62 -23.55
N PRO A 159 -4.03 -8.85 -24.64
CA PRO A 159 -5.10 -7.90 -24.90
C PRO A 159 -6.51 -8.53 -24.82
N ALA A 160 -6.64 -9.81 -25.14
CA ALA A 160 -7.92 -10.52 -25.07
C ALA A 160 -8.48 -10.65 -23.64
N THR A 161 -7.63 -10.50 -22.62
CA THR A 161 -8.04 -10.51 -21.20
C THR A 161 -8.47 -9.14 -20.69
N CYS A 162 -8.29 -8.10 -21.50
CA CYS A 162 -8.62 -6.72 -21.15
C CYS A 162 -10.04 -6.36 -21.61
N LEU A 163 -10.59 -5.33 -20.97
CA LEU A 163 -11.85 -4.69 -21.34
C LEU A 163 -11.54 -3.34 -22.02
N ASP A 164 -12.24 -3.00 -23.08
CA ASP A 164 -12.23 -1.61 -23.52
C ASP A 164 -13.04 -0.73 -22.54
N SER A 165 -12.94 0.58 -22.71
CA SER A 165 -13.62 1.52 -21.80
C SER A 165 -15.13 1.36 -21.80
N ALA A 166 -15.74 0.95 -22.94
CA ALA A 166 -17.19 0.73 -23.04
C ALA A 166 -17.61 -0.53 -22.29
N ALA A 167 -16.88 -1.64 -22.46
CA ALA A 167 -17.12 -2.88 -21.72
C ALA A 167 -16.91 -2.72 -20.22
N LEU A 168 -15.92 -1.91 -19.82
CA LEU A 168 -15.67 -1.58 -18.40
C LEU A 168 -16.85 -0.78 -17.82
N MET A 169 -17.38 0.20 -18.56
CA MET A 169 -18.57 0.97 -18.16
C MET A 169 -19.81 0.09 -18.07
N GLU A 170 -20.02 -0.79 -19.06
CA GLU A 170 -21.16 -1.70 -19.06
C GLU A 170 -21.14 -2.66 -17.87
N LYS A 171 -19.96 -3.19 -17.54
CA LYS A 171 -19.78 -4.11 -16.40
C LYS A 171 -20.33 -3.55 -15.09
N TRP A 172 -20.26 -2.23 -14.88
CA TRP A 172 -20.67 -1.60 -13.63
C TRP A 172 -21.84 -0.63 -13.75
N ARG A 173 -22.53 -0.62 -14.92
CA ARG A 173 -23.62 0.31 -15.21
C ARG A 173 -24.74 0.29 -14.16
N HIS A 174 -25.10 -0.88 -13.67
CA HIS A 174 -26.29 -1.06 -12.84
C HIS A 174 -26.00 -1.17 -11.34
N THR A 175 -24.88 -1.76 -10.95
CA THR A 175 -24.62 -2.07 -9.54
C THR A 175 -23.35 -1.43 -8.99
N GLY A 176 -22.48 -0.92 -9.86
CA GLY A 176 -21.17 -0.45 -9.46
C GLY A 176 -20.30 -1.54 -8.78
N PRO A 177 -19.04 -1.29 -8.52
CA PRO A 177 -18.22 -2.21 -7.75
C PRO A 177 -18.64 -2.13 -6.27
N GLN A 178 -18.91 -3.28 -5.65
CA GLN A 178 -19.17 -3.36 -4.20
C GLN A 178 -17.97 -2.89 -3.38
N HIS A 179 -16.76 -3.10 -3.92
CA HIS A 179 -15.49 -2.67 -3.33
C HIS A 179 -14.67 -1.91 -4.38
N PRO A 180 -13.76 -1.01 -3.95
CA PRO A 180 -12.84 -0.35 -4.86
C PRO A 180 -12.08 -1.36 -5.73
N VAL A 181 -12.11 -1.16 -7.04
CA VAL A 181 -11.46 -2.03 -8.01
C VAL A 181 -10.20 -1.36 -8.53
N CYS A 182 -9.07 -2.02 -8.36
CA CYS A 182 -7.83 -1.60 -8.99
C CYS A 182 -7.86 -1.98 -10.47
N VAL A 183 -7.48 -1.06 -11.35
CA VAL A 183 -7.42 -1.27 -12.80
C VAL A 183 -6.06 -0.82 -13.34
N ALA A 184 -5.58 -1.51 -14.36
CA ALA A 184 -4.40 -1.12 -15.11
C ALA A 184 -4.76 -0.78 -16.55
N ARG A 185 -4.24 0.31 -17.09
CA ARG A 185 -4.29 0.63 -18.52
C ARG A 185 -3.17 -0.09 -19.23
N ILE A 186 -3.52 -0.83 -20.27
CA ILE A 186 -2.58 -1.68 -21.02
C ILE A 186 -2.40 -1.10 -22.41
N VAL A 187 -1.14 -0.92 -22.80
CA VAL A 187 -0.73 -0.53 -24.15
C VAL A 187 0.37 -1.49 -24.58
N GLU A 188 0.21 -2.13 -25.74
CA GLU A 188 1.18 -3.11 -26.28
C GLU A 188 1.58 -4.19 -25.25
N GLY A 189 0.62 -4.67 -24.47
CA GLY A 189 0.86 -5.68 -23.43
C GLY A 189 1.57 -5.18 -22.17
N MET A 190 1.82 -3.88 -22.06
CA MET A 190 2.50 -3.26 -20.91
C MET A 190 1.55 -2.37 -20.11
N GLU A 191 1.67 -2.42 -18.79
CA GLU A 191 0.99 -1.44 -17.94
C GLU A 191 1.64 -0.07 -18.08
N VAL A 192 0.85 0.92 -18.46
CA VAL A 192 1.28 2.33 -18.57
C VAL A 192 0.70 3.21 -17.48
N GLU A 193 -0.41 2.80 -16.88
CA GLU A 193 -1.08 3.56 -15.82
C GLU A 193 -1.87 2.63 -14.90
N ARG A 194 -2.05 3.02 -13.66
CA ARG A 194 -2.83 2.26 -12.67
C ARG A 194 -3.77 3.18 -11.91
N GLY A 195 -5.01 2.71 -11.68
CA GLY A 195 -6.01 3.49 -10.97
C GLY A 195 -6.93 2.64 -10.11
N PHE A 196 -7.76 3.33 -9.33
CA PHE A 196 -8.89 2.75 -8.63
C PHE A 196 -10.19 3.32 -9.17
N ILE A 197 -11.17 2.44 -9.38
CA ILE A 197 -12.56 2.82 -9.60
C ILE A 197 -13.31 2.51 -8.30
N VAL A 198 -13.99 3.52 -7.76
CA VAL A 198 -14.77 3.42 -6.53
C VAL A 198 -16.24 3.68 -6.82
N ASN A 199 -17.14 3.17 -5.98
CA ASN A 199 -18.54 3.57 -6.07
C ASN A 199 -18.72 5.06 -5.72
N ASP A 200 -19.85 5.64 -6.10
CA ASP A 200 -20.07 7.07 -5.92
C ASP A 200 -20.20 7.48 -4.45
N GLU A 201 -20.56 6.55 -3.57
CA GLU A 201 -20.68 6.77 -2.13
C GLU A 201 -19.32 6.70 -1.42
N TRP A 202 -18.29 6.15 -2.07
CA TRP A 202 -16.97 6.01 -1.46
C TRP A 202 -16.36 7.35 -1.05
N THR A 203 -16.71 8.44 -1.73
CA THR A 203 -16.19 9.79 -1.47
C THR A 203 -16.87 10.49 -0.29
N VAL A 204 -17.99 9.96 0.21
CA VAL A 204 -18.69 10.54 1.38
C VAL A 204 -17.92 10.14 2.64
N PRO A 205 -17.48 11.08 3.48
CA PRO A 205 -16.84 10.75 4.75
C PRO A 205 -17.80 9.93 5.62
N ASP A 206 -17.44 8.71 5.92
CA ASP A 206 -18.13 7.95 6.96
C ASP A 206 -17.65 8.47 8.31
N THR A 207 -18.46 9.31 8.93
CA THR A 207 -18.18 9.91 10.24
C THR A 207 -18.21 8.89 11.38
N ARG A 208 -18.57 7.63 11.13
CA ARG A 208 -18.78 6.60 12.15
C ARG A 208 -17.61 5.66 12.41
N SER A 209 -16.60 5.59 11.57
CA SER A 209 -15.56 4.54 11.64
C SER A 209 -14.14 5.01 11.99
N LEU A 210 -13.96 6.24 12.43
CA LEU A 210 -12.63 6.82 12.71
C LEU A 210 -12.43 7.24 14.19
N GLN A 211 -13.11 6.56 15.11
CA GLN A 211 -12.80 6.65 16.54
C GLN A 211 -11.75 5.64 16.98
#